data_6ecddf58760407222f5c43ea51256cfc
#
_entry.id   6ecddf58760407222f5c43ea51256cfc
#
_cell.length_a   1.000
_cell.length_b   1.000
_cell.length_c   1.000
_cell.angle_alpha   90.00
_cell.angle_beta   90.00
_cell.angle_gamma   90.00
#
_symmetry.space_group_name_H-M   'P 1'
#
loop_
_entity.id
_entity.type
_entity.pdbx_description
1 polymer ?
#
loop_
_entity_poly.entity_id
_entity_poly.type
_entity_poly.pdbx_seq_one_letter_code
_entity_poly.pdbx_strand_id
1 'polypeptide(L)'
;MNRSPSIAHGFEWLALCASLALGEACAFGASILSPLWPLAAFAAVVALIACLAFASRASRFFLAFAIGFAVALFAAQSRKEILDEAHVLGCGRPFVREFRVESGVRATRGADGVRWASFASSAGSLKVRVIFPLAAAAPLPQVGDTWECAGWLERTKTDDFSLRRKLWVKGKGTFARRVARGKCAALLAALRSDLSRRMGIGLPRDCVAADLNRAILLGERARMRRADRDAFAAAGTIHVFAISGLHVMLVAHAFAFVLALAGCSFRFRGVVLIPALWVYVAMTGASPSAVRAASMASLFFAAPIFWRRPDALVSWSLTFLVVYGSDPMKLFDTGCALSFAVMLGLFFWGRFVAERIRGRFAASLVMTFAAWAVGTPIAAHAFGRVTPGGIAANLLLLPAAGASVKAGIAGIVASFVSDRLAAHVNNFAALLAGTMADVSRLVAAIPGANFTVEPWPLSVCAAWYLALALLLWLLQKRGKAL
;
A
#
# COMPACT_ATOMS: atom_id res chain seq x y z
N MET A 1 -15.69 -26.82 -23.60
CA MET A 1 -15.33 -26.06 -22.40
C MET A 1 -15.09 -24.61 -22.79
N ASN A 2 -16.12 -23.79 -22.75
CA ASN A 2 -16.04 -22.36 -23.06
C ASN A 2 -15.34 -21.66 -21.89
N ARG A 3 -14.08 -21.31 -22.07
CA ARG A 3 -13.43 -20.34 -21.16
C ARG A 3 -14.23 -19.06 -21.26
N SER A 4 -14.75 -18.58 -20.13
CA SER A 4 -15.49 -17.31 -20.13
C SER A 4 -14.57 -16.22 -20.76
N PRO A 5 -15.06 -15.40 -21.69
CA PRO A 5 -14.23 -14.40 -22.38
C PRO A 5 -13.50 -13.44 -21.43
N SER A 6 -14.02 -13.22 -20.21
CA SER A 6 -13.38 -12.40 -19.17
C SER A 6 -12.03 -12.94 -18.70
N ILE A 7 -11.86 -14.26 -18.58
CA ILE A 7 -10.62 -14.88 -18.11
C ILE A 7 -9.50 -14.75 -19.15
N ALA A 8 -9.84 -14.95 -20.44
CA ALA A 8 -8.88 -14.79 -21.52
C ALA A 8 -8.33 -13.35 -21.60
N HIS A 9 -9.20 -12.35 -21.43
CA HIS A 9 -8.79 -10.94 -21.38
C HIS A 9 -7.93 -10.62 -20.16
N GLY A 10 -8.21 -11.19 -18.98
CA GLY A 10 -7.40 -11.00 -17.79
C GLY A 10 -5.95 -11.49 -17.98
N PHE A 11 -5.75 -12.64 -18.62
CA PHE A 11 -4.40 -13.14 -18.92
C PHE A 11 -3.66 -12.30 -19.95
N GLU A 12 -4.34 -11.74 -20.96
CA GLU A 12 -3.71 -10.81 -21.89
C GLU A 12 -3.19 -9.56 -21.19
N TRP A 13 -3.97 -8.97 -20.29
CA TRP A 13 -3.53 -7.82 -19.48
C TRP A 13 -2.38 -8.15 -18.54
N LEU A 14 -2.38 -9.34 -17.96
CA LEU A 14 -1.29 -9.81 -17.11
C LEU A 14 0.02 -9.94 -17.90
N ALA A 15 -0.03 -10.50 -19.10
CA ALA A 15 1.13 -10.63 -19.97
C ALA A 15 1.67 -9.25 -20.42
N LEU A 16 0.78 -8.27 -20.68
CA LEU A 16 1.18 -6.88 -20.93
C LEU A 16 1.89 -6.26 -19.72
N CYS A 17 1.39 -6.48 -18.51
CA CYS A 17 2.03 -6.01 -17.29
C CYS A 17 3.42 -6.63 -17.09
N ALA A 18 3.56 -7.93 -17.33
CA ALA A 18 4.84 -8.62 -17.23
C ALA A 18 5.84 -8.09 -18.27
N SER A 19 5.40 -7.84 -19.50
CA SER A 19 6.25 -7.29 -20.57
C SER A 19 6.70 -5.86 -20.25
N LEU A 20 5.81 -5.02 -19.72
CA LEU A 20 6.14 -3.67 -19.26
C LEU A 20 7.19 -3.70 -18.15
N ALA A 21 6.96 -4.50 -17.10
CA ALA A 21 7.88 -4.61 -15.97
C ALA A 21 9.25 -5.15 -16.38
N LEU A 22 9.28 -6.12 -17.31
CA LEU A 22 10.54 -6.64 -17.85
C LEU A 22 11.28 -5.58 -18.64
N GLY A 23 10.58 -4.79 -19.48
CA GLY A 23 11.15 -3.67 -20.20
C GLY A 23 11.77 -2.61 -19.28
N GLU A 24 11.06 -2.25 -18.22
CA GLU A 24 11.53 -1.32 -17.20
C GLU A 24 12.78 -1.85 -16.45
N ALA A 25 12.78 -3.13 -16.09
CA ALA A 25 13.92 -3.76 -15.41
C ALA A 25 15.17 -3.84 -16.31
N CYS A 26 14.99 -4.18 -17.59
CA CYS A 26 16.08 -4.21 -18.57
C CYS A 26 16.68 -2.83 -18.82
N ALA A 27 15.81 -1.80 -18.95
CA ALA A 27 16.26 -0.42 -19.15
C ALA A 27 17.07 0.09 -17.96
N PHE A 28 16.64 -0.27 -16.75
CA PHE A 28 17.35 0.10 -15.53
C PHE A 28 18.75 -0.52 -15.47
N GLY A 29 18.88 -1.81 -15.81
CA GLY A 29 20.19 -2.46 -15.95
C GLY A 29 21.08 -1.79 -17.02
N ALA A 30 20.49 -1.42 -18.16
CA ALA A 30 21.20 -0.76 -19.25
C ALA A 30 21.64 0.67 -18.89
N SER A 31 20.87 1.43 -18.13
CA SER A 31 21.17 2.81 -17.74
C SER A 31 22.41 2.93 -16.84
N ILE A 32 22.76 1.86 -16.11
CA ILE A 32 23.97 1.80 -15.31
C ILE A 32 25.23 1.65 -16.19
N LEU A 33 25.07 1.09 -17.37
CA LEU A 33 26.19 0.61 -18.21
C LEU A 33 26.53 1.50 -19.40
N SER A 34 25.71 2.52 -19.80
CA SER A 34 25.91 3.17 -21.11
C SER A 34 25.46 4.65 -21.22
N PRO A 35 26.28 5.51 -21.85
CA PRO A 35 25.87 6.85 -22.30
C PRO A 35 24.97 6.84 -23.57
N LEU A 36 24.58 5.67 -24.09
CA LEU A 36 23.88 5.49 -25.36
C LEU A 36 22.34 5.51 -25.24
N TRP A 37 21.81 6.06 -24.17
CA TRP A 37 20.37 6.14 -23.94
C TRP A 37 19.55 6.79 -25.08
N PRO A 38 20.04 7.83 -25.82
CA PRO A 38 19.26 8.41 -26.92
C PRO A 38 19.03 7.41 -28.05
N LEU A 39 20.04 6.57 -28.33
CA LEU A 39 19.94 5.49 -29.33
C LEU A 39 18.95 4.40 -28.88
N ALA A 40 18.94 4.03 -27.60
CA ALA A 40 18.01 3.07 -27.06
C ALA A 40 16.56 3.60 -27.05
N ALA A 41 16.35 4.88 -26.72
CA ALA A 41 15.05 5.54 -26.81
C ALA A 41 14.58 5.62 -28.30
N PHE A 42 15.46 5.93 -29.23
CA PHE A 42 15.16 5.93 -30.66
C PHE A 42 14.80 4.53 -31.16
N ALA A 43 15.56 3.52 -30.79
CA ALA A 43 15.27 2.12 -31.10
C ALA A 43 13.91 1.66 -30.54
N ALA A 44 13.56 2.08 -29.32
CA ALA A 44 12.26 1.81 -28.71
C ALA A 44 11.11 2.49 -29.47
N VAL A 45 11.29 3.73 -29.92
CA VAL A 45 10.31 4.45 -30.77
C VAL A 45 10.16 3.79 -32.14
N VAL A 46 11.25 3.35 -32.76
CA VAL A 46 11.21 2.62 -34.03
C VAL A 46 10.53 1.26 -33.87
N ALA A 47 10.84 0.52 -32.79
CA ALA A 47 10.14 -0.73 -32.45
C ALA A 47 8.64 -0.48 -32.21
N LEU A 48 8.28 0.62 -31.56
CA LEU A 48 6.89 1.06 -31.37
C LEU A 48 6.16 1.26 -32.69
N ILE A 49 6.76 2.00 -33.62
CA ILE A 49 6.19 2.26 -34.95
C ILE A 49 6.05 0.95 -35.74
N ALA A 50 7.07 0.10 -35.72
CA ALA A 50 7.04 -1.21 -36.36
C ALA A 50 5.96 -2.13 -35.79
N CYS A 51 5.76 -2.11 -34.46
CA CYS A 51 4.74 -2.91 -33.77
C CYS A 51 3.32 -2.40 -34.01
N LEU A 52 3.11 -1.11 -34.21
CA LEU A 52 1.83 -0.52 -34.59
C LEU A 52 1.43 -0.91 -36.03
N ALA A 53 2.42 -1.14 -36.92
CA ALA A 53 2.21 -1.58 -38.30
C ALA A 53 1.82 -3.06 -38.42
N PHE A 54 2.15 -3.92 -37.44
CA PHE A 54 1.88 -5.34 -37.44
C PHE A 54 0.99 -5.75 -36.25
N ALA A 55 -0.33 -5.71 -36.43
CA ALA A 55 -1.35 -5.92 -35.40
C ALA A 55 -1.49 -7.36 -34.88
N SER A 56 -0.40 -8.09 -34.64
CA SER A 56 -0.43 -9.43 -34.05
C SER A 56 -0.39 -9.38 -32.50
N ARG A 57 -0.83 -10.47 -31.81
CA ARG A 57 -0.74 -10.53 -30.34
C ARG A 57 0.69 -10.34 -29.83
N ALA A 58 1.68 -10.90 -30.51
CA ALA A 58 3.08 -10.76 -30.17
C ALA A 58 3.55 -9.28 -30.22
N SER A 59 3.06 -8.51 -31.19
CA SER A 59 3.45 -7.08 -31.30
C SER A 59 3.00 -6.24 -30.10
N ARG A 60 1.86 -6.57 -29.47
CA ARG A 60 1.37 -5.86 -28.25
C ARG A 60 2.28 -6.06 -27.05
N PHE A 61 2.88 -7.25 -26.89
CA PHE A 61 3.84 -7.51 -25.81
C PHE A 61 5.17 -6.80 -26.05
N PHE A 62 5.67 -6.79 -27.29
CA PHE A 62 6.85 -6.02 -27.65
C PHE A 62 6.63 -4.52 -27.49
N LEU A 63 5.44 -4.03 -27.77
CA LEU A 63 5.06 -2.64 -27.56
C LEU A 63 5.09 -2.28 -26.07
N ALA A 64 4.47 -3.10 -25.21
CA ALA A 64 4.48 -2.88 -23.77
C ALA A 64 5.90 -2.93 -23.20
N PHE A 65 6.74 -3.86 -23.68
CA PHE A 65 8.16 -3.93 -23.33
C PHE A 65 8.91 -2.68 -23.75
N ALA A 66 8.75 -2.22 -24.99
CA ALA A 66 9.42 -1.03 -25.52
C ALA A 66 9.01 0.25 -24.80
N ILE A 67 7.71 0.40 -24.46
CA ILE A 67 7.20 1.51 -23.65
C ILE A 67 7.83 1.46 -22.25
N GLY A 68 7.81 0.31 -21.58
CA GLY A 68 8.41 0.15 -20.25
C GLY A 68 9.90 0.49 -20.26
N PHE A 69 10.62 0.01 -21.28
CA PHE A 69 12.04 0.30 -21.48
C PHE A 69 12.31 1.79 -21.67
N ALA A 70 11.55 2.46 -22.55
CA ALA A 70 11.72 3.90 -22.83
C ALA A 70 11.38 4.76 -21.60
N VAL A 71 10.29 4.44 -20.90
CA VAL A 71 9.87 5.18 -19.70
C VAL A 71 10.88 5.00 -18.57
N ALA A 72 11.44 3.78 -18.39
CA ALA A 72 12.46 3.53 -17.37
C ALA A 72 13.79 4.24 -17.68
N LEU A 73 14.21 4.30 -18.94
CA LEU A 73 15.39 5.06 -19.35
C LEU A 73 15.22 6.56 -19.10
N PHE A 74 14.05 7.11 -19.45
CA PHE A 74 13.73 8.51 -19.16
C PHE A 74 13.73 8.79 -17.66
N ALA A 75 13.14 7.91 -16.85
CA ALA A 75 13.14 8.04 -15.40
C ALA A 75 14.55 7.94 -14.79
N ALA A 76 15.41 7.09 -15.33
CA ALA A 76 16.81 6.98 -14.91
C ALA A 76 17.62 8.24 -15.22
N GLN A 77 17.40 8.83 -16.38
CA GLN A 77 18.01 10.10 -16.79
C GLN A 77 17.57 11.26 -15.89
N SER A 78 16.24 11.43 -15.73
CA SER A 78 15.68 12.47 -14.86
C SER A 78 16.19 12.34 -13.41
N ARG A 79 16.52 11.12 -12.99
CA ARG A 79 17.10 10.87 -11.68
C ARG A 79 18.56 11.31 -11.57
N LYS A 80 19.35 11.18 -12.63
CA LYS A 80 20.71 11.69 -12.67
C LYS A 80 20.70 13.22 -12.53
N GLU A 81 19.82 13.89 -13.27
CA GLU A 81 19.62 15.35 -13.17
C GLU A 81 19.21 15.77 -11.75
N ILE A 82 18.29 15.00 -11.09
CA ILE A 82 17.89 15.24 -9.71
C ILE A 82 19.06 15.06 -8.73
N LEU A 83 19.96 14.10 -8.97
CA LEU A 83 21.16 13.89 -8.14
C LEU A 83 22.14 15.05 -8.28
N ASP A 84 22.31 15.56 -9.49
CA ASP A 84 23.15 16.70 -9.77
C ASP A 84 22.56 17.98 -9.13
N GLU A 85 21.24 18.16 -9.20
CA GLU A 85 20.51 19.26 -8.55
C GLU A 85 20.62 19.20 -7.02
N ALA A 86 20.65 18.00 -6.42
CA ALA A 86 20.86 17.80 -4.98
C ALA A 86 22.27 18.24 -4.54
N HIS A 87 23.28 18.08 -5.38
CA HIS A 87 24.63 18.60 -5.14
C HIS A 87 24.65 20.14 -5.15
N VAL A 88 23.88 20.76 -6.02
CA VAL A 88 23.76 22.23 -6.14
C VAL A 88 23.00 22.85 -4.97
N LEU A 89 22.00 22.14 -4.38
CA LEU A 89 21.21 22.63 -3.24
C LEU A 89 21.99 22.66 -1.91
N GLY A 90 23.25 22.23 -1.88
CA GLY A 90 24.17 22.44 -0.77
C GLY A 90 23.76 21.69 0.50
N CYS A 91 23.87 20.36 0.50
CA CYS A 91 23.82 19.58 1.74
C CYS A 91 24.81 20.14 2.76
N GLY A 92 24.32 20.40 3.99
CA GLY A 92 25.12 20.94 5.09
C GLY A 92 25.00 22.44 5.32
N ARG A 93 24.29 23.19 4.48
CA ARG A 93 24.01 24.61 4.72
C ARG A 93 22.67 24.81 5.44
N PRO A 94 22.55 25.76 6.38
CA PRO A 94 21.28 26.10 6.99
C PRO A 94 20.32 26.67 5.94
N PHE A 95 19.05 26.30 6.02
CA PHE A 95 17.99 26.81 5.16
C PHE A 95 16.76 27.20 5.96
N VAL A 96 16.01 28.14 5.41
CA VAL A 96 14.62 28.44 5.82
C VAL A 96 13.76 28.34 4.57
N ARG A 97 12.82 27.41 4.55
CA ARG A 97 11.93 27.21 3.40
C ARG A 97 10.56 26.74 3.83
N GLU A 98 9.60 27.06 2.98
CA GLU A 98 8.25 26.51 3.07
C GLU A 98 8.17 25.16 2.39
N PHE A 99 7.57 24.18 3.07
CA PHE A 99 7.33 22.84 2.59
C PHE A 99 5.85 22.51 2.67
N ARG A 100 5.28 22.09 1.55
CA ARG A 100 3.92 21.57 1.50
C ARG A 100 3.90 20.09 1.88
N VAL A 101 3.07 19.74 2.84
CA VAL A 101 2.91 18.35 3.28
C VAL A 101 2.21 17.55 2.17
N GLU A 102 2.93 16.62 1.53
CA GLU A 102 2.39 15.77 0.47
C GLU A 102 1.88 14.43 1.02
N SER A 103 2.66 13.79 1.89
CA SER A 103 2.33 12.48 2.42
C SER A 103 3.23 12.09 3.61
N GLY A 104 2.98 10.90 4.17
CA GLY A 104 3.90 10.23 5.08
C GLY A 104 4.07 10.90 6.42
N VAL A 105 3.04 11.62 6.91
CA VAL A 105 3.06 12.25 8.23
C VAL A 105 3.26 11.18 9.31
N ARG A 106 4.29 11.36 10.14
CA ARG A 106 4.59 10.49 11.28
C ARG A 106 4.89 11.34 12.50
N ALA A 107 4.44 10.89 13.66
CA ALA A 107 4.91 11.41 14.94
C ALA A 107 5.65 10.30 15.67
N THR A 108 6.80 10.66 16.25
CA THR A 108 7.59 9.77 17.09
C THR A 108 7.96 10.52 18.36
N ARG A 109 8.09 9.83 19.48
CA ARG A 109 8.61 10.39 20.71
C ARG A 109 10.08 9.96 20.82
N GLY A 110 10.98 10.90 20.91
CA GLY A 110 12.41 10.65 21.11
C GLY A 110 12.67 10.06 22.51
N ALA A 111 13.86 9.52 22.72
CA ALA A 111 14.33 9.07 24.04
C ALA A 111 14.43 10.23 25.04
N ASP A 112 14.58 11.45 24.55
CA ASP A 112 14.59 12.73 25.26
C ASP A 112 13.18 13.23 25.65
N GLY A 113 12.12 12.45 25.38
CA GLY A 113 10.73 12.83 25.60
C GLY A 113 10.17 13.84 24.59
N VAL A 114 11.00 14.38 23.72
CA VAL A 114 10.60 15.35 22.69
C VAL A 114 9.73 14.66 21.65
N ARG A 115 8.67 15.34 21.28
CA ARG A 115 7.75 14.89 20.22
C ARG A 115 8.30 15.35 18.87
N TRP A 116 8.62 14.41 18.00
CA TRP A 116 9.11 14.68 16.66
C TRP A 116 8.03 14.44 15.63
N ALA A 117 7.88 15.36 14.69
CA ALA A 117 7.01 15.17 13.52
C ALA A 117 7.86 15.04 12.25
N SER A 118 7.38 14.25 11.31
CA SER A 118 8.00 14.15 9.99
C SER A 118 6.94 14.03 8.91
N PHE A 119 7.22 14.60 7.74
CA PHE A 119 6.39 14.46 6.57
C PHE A 119 7.24 14.46 5.29
N ALA A 120 6.65 14.00 4.19
CA ALA A 120 7.23 14.07 2.88
C ALA A 120 6.75 15.33 2.16
N SER A 121 7.66 16.00 1.49
CA SER A 121 7.41 17.17 0.65
C SER A 121 8.27 17.12 -0.61
N SER A 122 8.01 17.99 -1.55
CA SER A 122 8.86 18.22 -2.72
C SER A 122 9.51 19.59 -2.64
N ALA A 123 10.78 19.66 -2.99
CA ALA A 123 11.52 20.91 -3.18
C ALA A 123 12.07 20.87 -4.63
N GLY A 124 11.33 21.47 -5.58
CA GLY A 124 11.57 21.24 -6.99
C GLY A 124 11.32 19.78 -7.38
N SER A 125 12.28 19.18 -8.08
CA SER A 125 12.27 17.75 -8.43
C SER A 125 12.61 16.80 -7.28
N LEU A 126 13.19 17.31 -6.18
CA LEU A 126 13.63 16.52 -5.03
C LEU A 126 12.48 16.18 -4.09
N LYS A 127 12.44 14.91 -3.65
CA LYS A 127 11.60 14.49 -2.53
C LYS A 127 12.37 14.64 -1.23
N VAL A 128 11.86 15.48 -0.34
CA VAL A 128 12.48 15.82 0.94
C VAL A 128 11.62 15.21 2.06
N ARG A 129 12.27 14.55 3.02
CA ARG A 129 11.62 14.22 4.28
C ARG A 129 12.02 15.26 5.31
N VAL A 130 11.06 16.06 5.72
CA VAL A 130 11.23 17.07 6.76
C VAL A 130 10.98 16.42 8.12
N ILE A 131 11.93 16.58 9.07
CA ILE A 131 11.83 16.07 10.43
C ILE A 131 12.13 17.23 11.38
N PHE A 132 11.23 17.50 12.31
CA PHE A 132 11.36 18.62 13.24
C PHE A 132 10.75 18.32 14.62
N PRO A 133 11.24 18.98 15.70
CA PRO A 133 10.60 18.89 16.99
C PRO A 133 9.24 19.58 16.98
N LEU A 134 8.27 18.98 17.64
CA LEU A 134 6.92 19.50 17.74
C LEU A 134 6.57 19.77 19.19
N ALA A 135 6.06 20.96 19.50
CA ALA A 135 5.59 21.26 20.86
C ALA A 135 4.49 20.26 21.28
N ALA A 136 4.44 19.94 22.59
CA ALA A 136 3.59 18.89 23.12
C ALA A 136 2.09 19.09 22.76
N ALA A 137 1.62 20.32 22.73
CA ALA A 137 0.24 20.71 22.40
C ALA A 137 0.02 21.05 20.90
N ALA A 138 1.10 21.07 20.08
CA ALA A 138 0.95 21.47 18.68
C ALA A 138 0.26 20.37 17.87
N PRO A 139 -0.64 20.73 16.94
CA PRO A 139 -1.28 19.77 16.05
C PRO A 139 -0.26 19.17 15.08
N LEU A 140 -0.46 17.89 14.72
CA LEU A 140 0.35 17.23 13.71
C LEU A 140 0.17 17.88 12.33
N PRO A 141 1.22 17.91 11.50
CA PRO A 141 1.11 18.28 10.10
C PRO A 141 0.06 17.42 9.40
N GLN A 142 -0.65 18.02 8.46
CA GLN A 142 -1.64 17.31 7.66
C GLN A 142 -1.36 17.50 6.18
N VAL A 143 -1.74 16.52 5.37
CA VAL A 143 -1.56 16.59 3.92
C VAL A 143 -2.25 17.85 3.39
N GLY A 144 -1.51 18.66 2.62
CA GLY A 144 -1.96 19.95 2.11
C GLY A 144 -1.62 21.16 2.99
N ASP A 145 -1.14 20.96 4.23
CA ASP A 145 -0.62 22.08 5.04
C ASP A 145 0.70 22.58 4.45
N THR A 146 0.99 23.87 4.62
CA THR A 146 2.30 24.45 4.31
C THR A 146 2.99 24.82 5.62
N TRP A 147 4.22 24.32 5.78
CA TRP A 147 5.05 24.54 6.95
C TRP A 147 6.34 25.22 6.57
N GLU A 148 6.66 26.31 7.25
CA GLU A 148 7.97 26.93 7.19
C GLU A 148 8.90 26.18 8.13
N CYS A 149 9.99 25.64 7.59
CA CYS A 149 10.95 24.86 8.36
C CYS A 149 12.35 25.47 8.17
N ALA A 150 13.04 25.65 9.30
CA ALA A 150 14.44 26.04 9.35
C ALA A 150 15.29 24.86 9.81
N GLY A 151 16.41 24.60 9.17
CA GLY A 151 17.27 23.47 9.52
C GLY A 151 18.36 23.20 8.49
N TRP A 152 18.85 21.98 8.49
CA TRP A 152 19.88 21.51 7.57
C TRP A 152 19.37 20.37 6.69
N LEU A 153 19.79 20.35 5.43
CA LEU A 153 19.59 19.22 4.55
C LEU A 153 20.72 18.21 4.75
N GLU A 154 20.39 17.04 5.27
CA GLU A 154 21.33 15.91 5.37
C GLU A 154 21.02 14.89 4.27
N ARG A 155 22.05 14.52 3.51
CA ARG A 155 21.95 13.40 2.57
C ARG A 155 21.74 12.12 3.39
N THR A 156 20.67 11.40 3.13
CA THR A 156 20.50 10.07 3.74
C THR A 156 21.60 9.17 3.19
N LYS A 157 22.42 8.58 4.05
CA LYS A 157 23.33 7.50 3.67
C LYS A 157 22.46 6.40 3.08
N THR A 158 22.46 6.28 1.77
CA THR A 158 21.86 5.18 1.05
C THR A 158 23.01 4.30 0.61
N ASP A 159 23.03 3.05 1.05
CA ASP A 159 23.94 2.05 0.48
C ASP A 159 23.83 2.08 -1.03
N ASP A 160 24.95 1.93 -1.73
CA ASP A 160 25.09 2.12 -3.19
C ASP A 160 24.09 1.31 -4.04
N PHE A 161 23.46 0.29 -3.47
CA PHE A 161 22.42 -0.51 -4.11
C PHE A 161 21.01 0.06 -4.01
N SER A 162 20.80 1.17 -3.33
CA SER A 162 19.46 1.76 -3.13
C SER A 162 19.10 2.81 -4.18
N LEU A 163 19.29 2.53 -5.44
CA LEU A 163 18.52 3.12 -6.53
C LEU A 163 16.99 2.96 -6.30
N ARG A 164 16.65 2.19 -5.27
CA ARG A 164 15.29 1.88 -4.81
C ARG A 164 14.56 3.02 -4.10
N ARG A 165 15.22 4.10 -3.74
CA ARG A 165 14.57 5.17 -2.95
C ARG A 165 14.72 6.50 -3.68
N LYS A 166 13.59 7.18 -3.83
CA LYS A 166 13.60 8.63 -4.04
C LYS A 166 14.63 9.21 -3.09
N LEU A 167 15.49 10.07 -3.56
CA LEU A 167 16.52 10.67 -2.74
C LEU A 167 15.82 11.42 -1.60
N TRP A 168 15.81 10.82 -0.42
CA TRP A 168 15.27 11.46 0.76
C TRP A 168 16.37 12.29 1.37
N VAL A 169 16.29 13.59 1.19
CA VAL A 169 17.13 14.51 1.94
C VAL A 169 16.42 14.71 3.27
N LYS A 170 17.07 14.33 4.38
CA LYS A 170 16.56 14.60 5.72
C LYS A 170 16.85 16.05 6.05
N GLY A 171 15.81 16.88 6.15
CA GLY A 171 15.94 18.17 6.83
C GLY A 171 15.77 17.96 8.32
N LYS A 172 16.81 18.14 9.13
CA LYS A 172 16.66 18.32 10.58
C LYS A 172 16.30 19.77 10.83
N GLY A 173 15.02 20.01 11.16
CA GLY A 173 14.53 21.34 11.53
C GLY A 173 14.81 21.67 12.98
N THR A 174 15.33 22.85 13.22
CA THR A 174 15.39 23.46 14.56
C THR A 174 14.11 24.22 14.90
N PHE A 175 13.35 24.64 13.88
CA PHE A 175 12.11 25.38 14.00
C PHE A 175 11.16 24.97 12.88
N ALA A 176 9.88 24.84 13.21
CA ALA A 176 8.84 24.64 12.20
C ALA A 176 7.55 25.36 12.63
N ARG A 177 7.01 26.17 11.74
CA ARG A 177 5.76 26.89 11.92
C ARG A 177 4.81 26.60 10.76
N ARG A 178 3.54 26.30 11.06
CA ARG A 178 2.51 26.17 10.05
C ARG A 178 2.15 27.54 9.49
N VAL A 179 2.33 27.73 8.19
CA VAL A 179 2.07 28.99 7.49
C VAL A 179 0.65 29.02 6.93
N ALA A 180 0.23 27.92 6.29
CA ALA A 180 -1.09 27.84 5.67
C ALA A 180 -1.70 26.45 5.82
N ARG A 181 -3.01 26.40 5.82
CA ARG A 181 -3.81 25.18 5.80
C ARG A 181 -4.73 25.22 4.59
N GLY A 182 -4.59 24.28 3.68
CA GLY A 182 -5.50 24.14 2.56
C GLY A 182 -6.94 23.88 3.04
N LYS A 183 -7.94 24.54 2.47
CA LYS A 183 -9.35 24.37 2.87
C LYS A 183 -9.79 22.91 2.86
N CYS A 184 -9.43 22.15 1.82
CA CYS A 184 -9.73 20.72 1.73
C CYS A 184 -9.00 19.89 2.82
N ALA A 185 -7.73 20.19 3.08
CA ALA A 185 -6.98 19.52 4.14
C ALA A 185 -7.57 19.83 5.53
N ALA A 186 -8.04 21.07 5.75
CA ALA A 186 -8.72 21.44 6.97
C ALA A 186 -10.02 20.66 7.18
N LEU A 187 -10.82 20.52 6.11
CA LEU A 187 -12.08 19.77 6.14
C LEU A 187 -11.83 18.28 6.42
N LEU A 188 -10.89 17.66 5.71
CA LEU A 188 -10.54 16.25 5.92
C LEU A 188 -10.01 16.00 7.34
N ALA A 189 -9.25 16.93 7.89
CA ALA A 189 -8.76 16.85 9.25
C ALA A 189 -9.89 16.98 10.29
N ALA A 190 -10.81 17.92 10.07
CA ALA A 190 -11.97 18.10 10.93
C ALA A 190 -12.85 16.84 10.91
N LEU A 191 -13.11 16.30 9.72
CA LEU A 191 -13.85 15.05 9.54
C LEU A 191 -13.16 13.88 10.27
N ARG A 192 -11.86 13.69 10.06
CA ARG A 192 -11.10 12.65 10.73
C ARG A 192 -11.14 12.79 12.25
N SER A 193 -10.98 14.01 12.77
CA SER A 193 -11.04 14.30 14.20
C SER A 193 -12.42 14.01 14.79
N ASP A 194 -13.50 14.37 14.08
CA ASP A 194 -14.87 14.08 14.51
C ASP A 194 -15.13 12.57 14.53
N LEU A 195 -14.74 11.83 13.49
CA LEU A 195 -14.87 10.38 13.46
C LEU A 195 -14.05 9.71 14.58
N SER A 196 -12.81 10.16 14.82
CA SER A 196 -11.96 9.67 15.92
C SER A 196 -12.60 9.92 17.30
N ARG A 197 -13.25 11.07 17.49
CA ARG A 197 -13.99 11.39 18.70
C ARG A 197 -15.20 10.46 18.89
N ARG A 198 -16.01 10.25 17.84
CA ARG A 198 -17.17 9.34 17.86
C ARG A 198 -16.80 7.90 18.18
N MET A 199 -15.68 7.41 17.65
CA MET A 199 -15.12 6.09 18.00
C MET A 199 -14.66 6.00 19.46
N GLY A 200 -14.54 7.10 20.17
CA GLY A 200 -14.18 7.15 21.59
C GLY A 200 -15.35 7.27 22.55
N ILE A 201 -16.58 7.39 22.05
CA ILE A 201 -17.77 7.49 22.91
C ILE A 201 -17.91 6.21 23.76
N GLY A 202 -18.03 6.41 25.07
CA GLY A 202 -18.17 5.31 26.04
C GLY A 202 -16.87 4.60 26.42
N LEU A 203 -15.70 5.07 25.92
CA LEU A 203 -14.40 4.50 26.22
C LEU A 203 -13.54 5.47 27.06
N PRO A 204 -12.70 4.94 27.99
CA PRO A 204 -11.72 5.76 28.69
C PRO A 204 -10.78 6.50 27.72
N ARG A 205 -10.32 7.70 28.11
CA ARG A 205 -9.43 8.51 27.26
C ARG A 205 -8.10 7.81 26.90
N ASP A 206 -7.58 7.01 27.81
CA ASP A 206 -6.31 6.28 27.67
C ASP A 206 -6.50 4.81 27.27
N CYS A 207 -7.64 4.48 26.66
CA CYS A 207 -7.95 3.12 26.23
C CYS A 207 -7.09 2.71 25.04
N VAL A 208 -6.09 1.85 25.28
CA VAL A 208 -5.18 1.32 24.26
C VAL A 208 -5.92 0.62 23.14
N ALA A 209 -6.94 -0.16 23.48
CA ALA A 209 -7.74 -0.87 22.50
C ALA A 209 -8.53 0.08 21.58
N ALA A 210 -9.01 1.22 22.12
CA ALA A 210 -9.63 2.27 21.30
C ALA A 210 -8.62 2.91 20.35
N ASP A 211 -7.39 3.15 20.79
CA ASP A 211 -6.33 3.70 19.94
C ASP A 211 -5.90 2.71 18.85
N LEU A 212 -5.90 1.41 19.15
CA LEU A 212 -5.67 0.37 18.12
C LEU A 212 -6.80 0.35 17.09
N ASN A 213 -8.07 0.45 17.51
CA ASN A 213 -9.21 0.51 16.58
C ASN A 213 -9.16 1.76 15.68
N ARG A 214 -8.80 2.94 16.24
CA ARG A 214 -8.58 4.16 15.47
C ARG A 214 -7.40 4.01 14.49
N ALA A 215 -6.33 3.33 14.91
CA ALA A 215 -5.19 3.04 14.04
C ALA A 215 -5.59 2.14 12.85
N ILE A 216 -6.45 1.16 13.08
CA ILE A 216 -6.96 0.24 12.05
C ILE A 216 -7.87 0.99 11.06
N LEU A 217 -8.89 1.74 11.54
CA LEU A 217 -9.90 2.35 10.68
C LEU A 217 -9.47 3.71 10.10
N LEU A 218 -8.85 4.56 10.91
CA LEU A 218 -8.48 5.93 10.52
C LEU A 218 -6.98 6.10 10.22
N GLY A 219 -6.16 5.06 10.39
CA GLY A 219 -4.73 5.13 10.18
C GLY A 219 -3.96 5.95 11.24
N GLU A 220 -4.52 6.14 12.45
CA GLU A 220 -3.93 6.95 13.54
C GLU A 220 -2.83 6.19 14.30
N ARG A 221 -1.81 5.70 13.60
CA ARG A 221 -0.71 4.88 14.17
C ARG A 221 0.13 5.61 15.21
N ALA A 222 0.10 6.94 15.25
CA ALA A 222 0.87 7.74 16.21
C ALA A 222 0.47 7.46 17.67
N ARG A 223 -0.77 6.97 17.89
CA ARG A 223 -1.29 6.62 19.22
C ARG A 223 -0.89 5.23 19.68
N MET A 224 -0.44 4.36 18.76
CA MET A 224 -0.01 2.99 19.12
C MET A 224 1.23 3.01 20.00
N ARG A 225 1.22 2.22 21.07
CA ARG A 225 2.40 1.98 21.89
C ARG A 225 3.48 1.25 21.09
N ARG A 226 4.74 1.54 21.38
CA ARG A 226 5.87 0.88 20.70
C ARG A 226 5.84 -0.64 20.90
N ALA A 227 5.56 -1.09 22.14
CA ALA A 227 5.47 -2.51 22.46
C ALA A 227 4.41 -3.26 21.62
N ASP A 228 3.23 -2.65 21.39
CA ASP A 228 2.21 -3.25 20.55
C ASP A 228 2.67 -3.33 19.10
N ARG A 229 3.27 -2.27 18.58
CA ARG A 229 3.83 -2.25 17.22
C ARG A 229 4.88 -3.34 17.01
N ASP A 230 5.78 -3.51 17.99
CA ASP A 230 6.84 -4.52 17.94
C ASP A 230 6.26 -5.94 18.02
N ALA A 231 5.22 -6.17 18.83
CA ALA A 231 4.51 -7.43 18.90
C ALA A 231 3.81 -7.79 17.59
N PHE A 232 3.08 -6.83 16.99
CA PHE A 232 2.46 -7.04 15.67
C PHE A 232 3.49 -7.27 14.56
N ALA A 233 4.66 -6.63 14.63
CA ALA A 233 5.73 -6.84 13.67
C ALA A 233 6.35 -8.24 13.82
N ALA A 234 6.57 -8.70 15.06
CA ALA A 234 7.08 -10.03 15.35
C ALA A 234 6.09 -11.14 14.96
N ALA A 235 4.79 -10.91 15.18
CA ALA A 235 3.74 -11.83 14.73
C ALA A 235 3.50 -11.79 13.20
N GLY A 236 4.19 -10.93 12.43
CA GLY A 236 3.99 -10.80 10.97
C GLY A 236 2.70 -10.09 10.57
N THR A 237 2.03 -9.41 11.49
CA THR A 237 0.68 -8.84 11.32
C THR A 237 0.65 -7.31 11.32
N ILE A 238 1.80 -6.65 11.34
CA ILE A 238 1.90 -5.17 11.34
C ILE A 238 1.19 -4.51 10.15
N HIS A 239 1.00 -5.24 9.06
CA HIS A 239 0.29 -4.78 7.87
C HIS A 239 -1.21 -4.50 8.12
N VAL A 240 -1.80 -5.05 9.20
CA VAL A 240 -3.18 -4.77 9.61
C VAL A 240 -3.37 -3.29 9.94
N PHE A 241 -2.34 -2.60 10.44
CA PHE A 241 -2.37 -1.15 10.71
C PHE A 241 -1.96 -0.30 9.49
N ALA A 242 -1.50 -0.91 8.41
CA ALA A 242 -1.41 -0.23 7.14
C ALA A 242 -2.80 -0.21 6.53
N ILE A 243 -3.37 0.98 6.26
CA ILE A 243 -4.61 1.03 5.48
C ILE A 243 -4.35 0.24 4.20
N SER A 244 -4.92 -0.95 4.16
CA SER A 244 -4.67 -1.97 3.13
C SER A 244 -5.87 -2.10 2.19
N GLY A 245 -5.73 -2.92 1.16
CA GLY A 245 -6.84 -3.26 0.28
C GLY A 245 -8.06 -3.81 1.01
N LEU A 246 -7.83 -4.59 2.09
CA LEU A 246 -8.92 -5.10 2.92
C LEU A 246 -9.75 -3.97 3.55
N HIS A 247 -9.10 -2.95 4.11
CA HIS A 247 -9.78 -1.80 4.73
C HIS A 247 -10.59 -1.02 3.69
N VAL A 248 -9.99 -0.71 2.55
CA VAL A 248 -10.67 -0.01 1.45
C VAL A 248 -11.89 -0.79 0.99
N MET A 249 -11.77 -2.11 0.82
CA MET A 249 -12.89 -2.95 0.40
C MET A 249 -13.97 -3.10 1.47
N LEU A 250 -13.61 -3.17 2.77
CA LEU A 250 -14.59 -3.21 3.86
C LEU A 250 -15.40 -1.92 3.93
N VAL A 251 -14.73 -0.77 3.81
CA VAL A 251 -15.38 0.53 3.75
C VAL A 251 -16.27 0.63 2.50
N ALA A 252 -15.78 0.19 1.33
CA ALA A 252 -16.57 0.14 0.10
C ALA A 252 -17.84 -0.72 0.26
N HIS A 253 -17.71 -1.90 0.87
CA HIS A 253 -18.86 -2.78 1.12
C HIS A 253 -19.87 -2.15 2.09
N ALA A 254 -19.40 -1.47 3.16
CA ALA A 254 -20.29 -0.79 4.10
C ALA A 254 -21.08 0.32 3.39
N PHE A 255 -20.43 1.16 2.60
CA PHE A 255 -21.12 2.19 1.80
C PHE A 255 -22.05 1.58 0.73
N ALA A 256 -21.61 0.53 0.02
CA ALA A 256 -22.42 -0.17 -0.96
C ALA A 256 -23.67 -0.77 -0.34
N PHE A 257 -23.56 -1.30 0.88
CA PHE A 257 -24.68 -1.83 1.64
C PHE A 257 -25.70 -0.74 2.00
N VAL A 258 -25.25 0.39 2.52
CA VAL A 258 -26.12 1.54 2.83
C VAL A 258 -26.85 2.05 1.57
N LEU A 259 -26.12 2.19 0.44
CA LEU A 259 -26.73 2.58 -0.83
C LEU A 259 -27.72 1.52 -1.37
N ALA A 260 -27.46 0.24 -1.04
CA ALA A 260 -28.38 -0.83 -1.40
C ALA A 260 -29.70 -0.74 -0.63
N LEU A 261 -29.62 -0.46 0.68
CA LEU A 261 -30.80 -0.25 1.53
C LEU A 261 -31.62 0.98 1.07
N ALA A 262 -30.93 2.01 0.56
CA ALA A 262 -31.57 3.18 -0.03
C ALA A 262 -32.14 2.94 -1.43
N GLY A 263 -32.15 1.70 -1.94
CA GLY A 263 -32.71 1.35 -3.24
C GLY A 263 -31.88 1.79 -4.45
N CYS A 264 -30.63 2.28 -4.23
CA CYS A 264 -29.78 2.73 -5.33
C CYS A 264 -29.42 1.57 -6.27
N SER A 265 -29.52 1.83 -7.58
CA SER A 265 -29.13 0.85 -8.60
C SER A 265 -27.63 0.53 -8.50
N PHE A 266 -27.23 -0.67 -8.94
CA PHE A 266 -25.84 -1.11 -8.85
C PHE A 266 -24.86 -0.18 -9.57
N ARG A 267 -25.28 0.43 -10.68
CA ARG A 267 -24.48 1.41 -11.43
C ARG A 267 -24.32 2.71 -10.69
N PHE A 268 -25.41 3.22 -10.12
CA PHE A 268 -25.38 4.47 -9.35
C PHE A 268 -24.49 4.33 -8.10
N ARG A 269 -24.46 3.14 -7.48
CA ARG A 269 -23.55 2.88 -6.37
C ARG A 269 -22.09 3.14 -6.76
N GLY A 270 -21.64 2.72 -7.96
CA GLY A 270 -20.29 2.97 -8.45
C GLY A 270 -19.95 4.46 -8.52
N VAL A 271 -20.90 5.30 -8.99
CA VAL A 271 -20.72 6.75 -9.10
C VAL A 271 -20.48 7.40 -7.71
N VAL A 272 -21.18 6.92 -6.68
CA VAL A 272 -21.04 7.45 -5.30
C VAL A 272 -19.84 6.84 -4.59
N LEU A 273 -19.59 5.53 -4.76
CA LEU A 273 -18.53 4.81 -4.06
C LEU A 273 -17.13 5.30 -4.45
N ILE A 274 -16.90 5.56 -5.74
CA ILE A 274 -15.57 5.97 -6.20
C ILE A 274 -15.10 7.26 -5.48
N PRO A 275 -15.83 8.39 -5.52
CA PRO A 275 -15.41 9.59 -4.79
C PRO A 275 -15.37 9.39 -3.27
N ALA A 276 -16.30 8.62 -2.68
CA ALA A 276 -16.29 8.33 -1.25
C ALA A 276 -15.02 7.56 -0.81
N LEU A 277 -14.56 6.60 -1.61
CA LEU A 277 -13.30 5.88 -1.36
C LEU A 277 -12.09 6.81 -1.43
N TRP A 278 -12.04 7.72 -2.38
CA TRP A 278 -10.94 8.68 -2.49
C TRP A 278 -10.94 9.70 -1.34
N VAL A 279 -12.10 10.12 -0.87
CA VAL A 279 -12.22 10.93 0.36
C VAL A 279 -11.69 10.15 1.56
N TYR A 280 -12.08 8.89 1.72
CA TYR A 280 -11.56 8.02 2.79
C TYR A 280 -10.04 7.86 2.72
N VAL A 281 -9.48 7.57 1.54
CA VAL A 281 -8.03 7.43 1.35
C VAL A 281 -7.30 8.74 1.66
N ALA A 282 -7.82 9.88 1.20
CA ALA A 282 -7.25 11.20 1.50
C ALA A 282 -7.29 11.50 3.00
N MET A 283 -8.42 11.22 3.67
CA MET A 283 -8.61 11.40 5.11
C MET A 283 -7.62 10.56 5.93
N THR A 284 -7.34 9.33 5.49
CA THR A 284 -6.42 8.41 6.18
C THR A 284 -4.94 8.63 5.87
N GLY A 285 -4.61 9.67 5.09
CA GLY A 285 -3.24 10.09 4.79
C GLY A 285 -2.65 9.49 3.51
N ALA A 286 -3.49 9.02 2.60
CA ALA A 286 -3.15 8.59 1.24
C ALA A 286 -1.91 7.64 1.20
N SER A 287 -1.90 6.61 2.05
CA SER A 287 -0.81 5.62 2.03
C SER A 287 -0.72 4.96 0.65
N PRO A 288 0.49 4.62 0.16
CA PRO A 288 0.64 4.01 -1.17
C PRO A 288 -0.19 2.75 -1.37
N SER A 289 -0.37 1.92 -0.32
CA SER A 289 -1.22 0.73 -0.35
C SER A 289 -2.71 1.08 -0.48
N ALA A 290 -3.18 2.11 0.23
CA ALA A 290 -4.57 2.56 0.15
C ALA A 290 -4.89 3.17 -1.22
N VAL A 291 -3.97 3.96 -1.78
CA VAL A 291 -4.10 4.55 -3.12
C VAL A 291 -4.22 3.45 -4.18
N ARG A 292 -3.36 2.43 -4.15
CA ARG A 292 -3.46 1.29 -5.09
C ARG A 292 -4.79 0.55 -4.95
N ALA A 293 -5.20 0.28 -3.71
CA ALA A 293 -6.47 -0.39 -3.45
C ALA A 293 -7.68 0.42 -3.93
N ALA A 294 -7.68 1.72 -3.70
CA ALA A 294 -8.74 2.61 -4.19
C ALA A 294 -8.75 2.68 -5.72
N SER A 295 -7.58 2.69 -6.37
CA SER A 295 -7.48 2.65 -7.83
C SER A 295 -8.08 1.35 -8.40
N MET A 296 -7.71 0.19 -7.83
CA MET A 296 -8.29 -1.11 -8.24
C MET A 296 -9.80 -1.16 -8.00
N ALA A 297 -10.26 -0.70 -6.82
CA ALA A 297 -11.68 -0.63 -6.49
C ALA A 297 -12.44 0.32 -7.41
N SER A 298 -11.84 1.49 -7.74
CA SER A 298 -12.45 2.44 -8.67
C SER A 298 -12.66 1.84 -10.05
N LEU A 299 -11.68 1.12 -10.60
CA LEU A 299 -11.81 0.43 -11.88
C LEU A 299 -12.87 -0.69 -11.82
N PHE A 300 -12.88 -1.44 -10.71
CA PHE A 300 -13.86 -2.50 -10.49
C PHE A 300 -15.31 -1.93 -10.42
N PHE A 301 -15.53 -0.88 -9.64
CA PHE A 301 -16.84 -0.23 -9.51
C PHE A 301 -17.22 0.65 -10.71
N ALA A 302 -16.26 1.11 -11.51
CA ALA A 302 -16.51 1.84 -12.73
C ALA A 302 -17.03 0.92 -13.87
N ALA A 303 -16.61 -0.35 -13.91
CA ALA A 303 -16.97 -1.26 -14.99
C ALA A 303 -18.50 -1.34 -15.26
N PRO A 304 -19.39 -1.47 -14.26
CA PRO A 304 -20.83 -1.47 -14.48
C PRO A 304 -21.39 -0.13 -15.00
N ILE A 305 -20.75 0.99 -14.69
CA ILE A 305 -21.14 2.31 -15.21
C ILE A 305 -21.04 2.32 -16.74
N PHE A 306 -19.99 1.67 -17.27
CA PHE A 306 -19.72 1.52 -18.70
C PHE A 306 -20.29 0.24 -19.31
N TRP A 307 -21.30 -0.38 -18.66
CA TRP A 307 -21.95 -1.61 -19.13
C TRP A 307 -20.98 -2.80 -19.29
N ARG A 308 -19.87 -2.79 -18.53
CA ARG A 308 -18.89 -3.87 -18.50
C ARG A 308 -19.07 -4.72 -17.24
N ARG A 309 -18.72 -6.00 -17.33
CA ARG A 309 -18.64 -6.87 -16.14
C ARG A 309 -17.39 -6.51 -15.33
N PRO A 310 -17.52 -6.33 -14.01
CA PRO A 310 -16.37 -6.09 -13.17
C PRO A 310 -15.45 -7.32 -13.16
N ASP A 311 -14.15 -7.08 -13.37
CA ASP A 311 -13.11 -8.10 -13.35
C ASP A 311 -11.95 -7.63 -12.50
N ALA A 312 -11.61 -8.42 -11.47
CA ALA A 312 -10.59 -8.06 -10.49
C ALA A 312 -9.17 -8.13 -11.09
N LEU A 313 -8.92 -9.09 -11.99
CA LEU A 313 -7.62 -9.24 -12.62
C LEU A 313 -7.37 -8.12 -13.64
N VAL A 314 -8.39 -7.71 -14.38
CA VAL A 314 -8.32 -6.54 -15.27
C VAL A 314 -8.08 -5.27 -14.47
N SER A 315 -8.79 -5.07 -13.35
CA SER A 315 -8.60 -3.91 -12.47
C SER A 315 -7.20 -3.88 -11.87
N TRP A 316 -6.66 -5.04 -11.47
CA TRP A 316 -5.29 -5.19 -10.99
C TRP A 316 -4.29 -4.81 -12.10
N SER A 317 -4.44 -5.36 -13.30
CA SER A 317 -3.55 -5.12 -14.43
C SER A 317 -3.54 -3.66 -14.87
N LEU A 318 -4.70 -3.02 -14.99
CA LEU A 318 -4.79 -1.60 -15.34
C LEU A 318 -4.16 -0.72 -14.26
N THR A 319 -4.39 -1.03 -12.98
CA THR A 319 -3.75 -0.31 -11.88
C THR A 319 -2.23 -0.48 -11.91
N PHE A 320 -1.75 -1.70 -12.20
CA PHE A 320 -0.33 -1.98 -12.36
C PHE A 320 0.28 -1.10 -13.48
N LEU A 321 -0.33 -1.10 -14.66
CA LEU A 321 0.14 -0.30 -15.79
C LEU A 321 0.16 1.20 -15.48
N VAL A 322 -0.87 1.73 -14.82
CA VAL A 322 -0.92 3.15 -14.45
C VAL A 322 0.14 3.48 -13.39
N VAL A 323 0.31 2.65 -12.38
CA VAL A 323 1.26 2.90 -11.28
C VAL A 323 2.71 2.82 -11.75
N TYR A 324 3.07 1.80 -12.52
CA TYR A 324 4.44 1.63 -13.02
C TYR A 324 4.71 2.51 -14.24
N GLY A 325 3.75 2.72 -15.11
CA GLY A 325 3.88 3.65 -16.22
C GLY A 325 4.01 5.11 -15.78
N SER A 326 3.43 5.49 -14.62
CA SER A 326 3.61 6.84 -14.06
C SER A 326 4.91 7.05 -13.29
N ASP A 327 5.47 5.99 -12.71
CA ASP A 327 6.70 6.03 -11.92
C ASP A 327 7.36 4.64 -11.92
N PRO A 328 8.23 4.33 -12.90
CA PRO A 328 8.90 3.04 -13.03
C PRO A 328 9.70 2.65 -11.78
N MET A 329 10.19 3.65 -11.03
CA MET A 329 10.95 3.40 -9.80
C MET A 329 10.12 2.70 -8.70
N LYS A 330 8.79 2.68 -8.84
CA LYS A 330 7.92 1.91 -7.94
C LYS A 330 8.08 0.40 -8.11
N LEU A 331 8.66 -0.07 -9.21
CA LEU A 331 9.01 -1.49 -9.39
C LEU A 331 9.95 -1.98 -8.27
N PHE A 332 10.83 -1.10 -7.80
CA PHE A 332 11.79 -1.37 -6.73
C PHE A 332 11.28 -0.98 -5.34
N ASP A 333 10.06 -0.44 -5.22
CA ASP A 333 9.44 -0.18 -3.91
C ASP A 333 8.86 -1.47 -3.31
N THR A 334 9.41 -1.87 -2.18
CA THR A 334 9.02 -3.11 -1.48
C THR A 334 7.53 -3.17 -1.15
N GLY A 335 6.94 -2.02 -0.77
CA GLY A 335 5.50 -1.96 -0.45
C GLY A 335 4.64 -2.12 -1.69
N CYS A 336 5.11 -1.62 -2.84
CA CYS A 336 4.48 -1.82 -4.15
C CYS A 336 4.58 -3.28 -4.57
N ALA A 337 5.78 -3.84 -4.54
CA ALA A 337 6.03 -5.23 -4.89
C ALA A 337 5.18 -6.20 -4.06
N LEU A 338 5.16 -6.05 -2.72
CA LEU A 338 4.33 -6.87 -1.83
C LEU A 338 2.84 -6.75 -2.17
N SER A 339 2.33 -5.54 -2.39
CA SER A 339 0.91 -5.35 -2.66
C SER A 339 0.47 -6.02 -3.97
N PHE A 340 1.24 -5.85 -5.04
CA PHE A 340 0.89 -6.42 -6.34
C PHE A 340 1.15 -7.93 -6.38
N ALA A 341 2.28 -8.41 -5.84
CA ALA A 341 2.62 -9.84 -5.85
C ALA A 341 1.62 -10.66 -5.01
N VAL A 342 1.32 -10.22 -3.78
CA VAL A 342 0.38 -10.94 -2.91
C VAL A 342 -1.01 -10.98 -3.53
N MET A 343 -1.53 -9.86 -4.07
CA MET A 343 -2.83 -9.85 -4.74
C MET A 343 -2.87 -10.80 -5.93
N LEU A 344 -1.81 -10.80 -6.75
CA LEU A 344 -1.70 -11.72 -7.88
C LEU A 344 -1.69 -13.19 -7.43
N GLY A 345 -0.89 -13.49 -6.40
CA GLY A 345 -0.87 -14.83 -5.80
C GLY A 345 -2.25 -15.24 -5.29
N LEU A 346 -2.96 -14.36 -4.60
CA LEU A 346 -4.31 -14.63 -4.12
C LEU A 346 -5.32 -14.88 -5.25
N PHE A 347 -5.19 -14.26 -6.42
CA PHE A 347 -6.04 -14.58 -7.57
C PHE A 347 -5.83 -16.00 -8.08
N PHE A 348 -4.58 -16.46 -8.19
CA PHE A 348 -4.28 -17.82 -8.65
C PHE A 348 -4.66 -18.89 -7.62
N TRP A 349 -4.28 -18.68 -6.36
CA TRP A 349 -4.62 -19.61 -5.28
C TRP A 349 -6.11 -19.57 -4.94
N GLY A 350 -6.75 -18.42 -5.02
CA GLY A 350 -8.20 -18.26 -4.82
C GLY A 350 -9.01 -19.08 -5.82
N ARG A 351 -8.57 -19.10 -7.07
CA ARG A 351 -9.17 -19.95 -8.10
C ARG A 351 -9.02 -21.45 -7.76
N PHE A 352 -7.81 -21.87 -7.38
CA PHE A 352 -7.56 -23.25 -6.95
C PHE A 352 -8.44 -23.63 -5.76
N VAL A 353 -8.57 -22.74 -4.76
CA VAL A 353 -9.42 -22.94 -3.59
C VAL A 353 -10.88 -23.09 -3.98
N ALA A 354 -11.39 -22.19 -4.82
CA ALA A 354 -12.78 -22.19 -5.26
C ALA A 354 -13.17 -23.47 -6.03
N GLU A 355 -12.22 -24.04 -6.79
CA GLU A 355 -12.46 -25.25 -7.60
C GLU A 355 -12.35 -26.56 -6.79
N ARG A 356 -11.64 -26.56 -5.63
CA ARG A 356 -11.20 -27.82 -5.00
C ARG A 356 -11.38 -27.92 -3.50
N ILE A 357 -11.49 -26.81 -2.80
CA ILE A 357 -11.55 -26.84 -1.34
C ILE A 357 -12.98 -26.56 -0.89
N ARG A 358 -13.58 -27.61 -0.32
CA ARG A 358 -14.87 -27.53 0.35
C ARG A 358 -14.63 -27.25 1.83
N GLY A 359 -15.18 -26.15 2.34
CA GLY A 359 -15.03 -25.76 3.74
C GLY A 359 -14.31 -24.41 3.91
N ARG A 360 -14.99 -23.51 4.60
CA ARG A 360 -14.55 -22.11 4.78
C ARG A 360 -13.24 -22.01 5.54
N PHE A 361 -13.04 -22.86 6.54
CA PHE A 361 -11.83 -22.87 7.36
C PHE A 361 -10.61 -23.32 6.54
N ALA A 362 -10.72 -24.45 5.81
CA ALA A 362 -9.66 -24.95 4.95
C ALA A 362 -9.31 -23.94 3.84
N ALA A 363 -10.32 -23.32 3.24
CA ALA A 363 -10.13 -22.25 2.26
C ALA A 363 -9.35 -21.07 2.85
N SER A 364 -9.71 -20.60 4.04
CA SER A 364 -9.01 -19.51 4.73
C SER A 364 -7.57 -19.86 5.07
N LEU A 365 -7.30 -21.09 5.51
CA LEU A 365 -5.95 -21.57 5.80
C LEU A 365 -5.06 -21.56 4.55
N VAL A 366 -5.57 -22.11 3.44
CA VAL A 366 -4.82 -22.13 2.17
C VAL A 366 -4.59 -20.71 1.64
N MET A 367 -5.56 -19.83 1.72
CA MET A 367 -5.41 -18.43 1.29
C MET A 367 -4.40 -17.67 2.16
N THR A 368 -4.41 -17.90 3.48
CA THR A 368 -3.44 -17.30 4.39
C THR A 368 -2.03 -17.81 4.13
N PHE A 369 -1.89 -19.13 3.92
CA PHE A 369 -0.62 -19.73 3.51
C PHE A 369 -0.13 -19.16 2.17
N ALA A 370 -0.99 -19.02 1.18
CA ALA A 370 -0.64 -18.46 -0.12
C ALA A 370 -0.15 -17.01 0.00
N ALA A 371 -0.84 -16.18 0.78
CA ALA A 371 -0.41 -14.80 1.02
C ALA A 371 0.97 -14.74 1.70
N TRP A 372 1.19 -15.58 2.72
CA TRP A 372 2.47 -15.71 3.40
C TRP A 372 3.56 -16.20 2.46
N ALA A 373 3.33 -17.29 1.73
CA ALA A 373 4.31 -17.89 0.83
C ALA A 373 4.74 -16.94 -0.30
N VAL A 374 3.80 -16.17 -0.86
CA VAL A 374 4.10 -15.18 -1.90
C VAL A 374 4.81 -13.95 -1.32
N GLY A 375 4.46 -13.52 -0.11
CA GLY A 375 5.06 -12.36 0.53
C GLY A 375 6.45 -12.61 1.13
N THR A 376 6.75 -13.85 1.53
CA THR A 376 7.98 -14.20 2.27
C THR A 376 9.27 -13.86 1.54
N PRO A 377 9.48 -14.16 0.24
CA PRO A 377 10.73 -13.83 -0.43
C PRO A 377 11.01 -12.33 -0.46
N ILE A 378 9.96 -11.53 -0.71
CA ILE A 378 10.08 -10.06 -0.73
C ILE A 378 10.39 -9.53 0.67
N ALA A 379 9.74 -10.08 1.70
CA ALA A 379 9.96 -9.68 3.09
C ALA A 379 11.36 -10.10 3.58
N ALA A 380 11.81 -11.31 3.27
CA ALA A 380 13.14 -11.81 3.62
C ALA A 380 14.24 -11.02 2.92
N HIS A 381 14.07 -10.69 1.63
CA HIS A 381 15.02 -9.87 0.89
C HIS A 381 15.09 -8.42 1.41
N ALA A 382 13.93 -7.80 1.71
CA ALA A 382 13.88 -6.37 2.00
C ALA A 382 14.03 -6.03 3.50
N PHE A 383 13.61 -6.93 4.38
CA PHE A 383 13.56 -6.69 5.82
C PHE A 383 14.38 -7.68 6.63
N GLY A 384 14.96 -8.72 6.00
CA GLY A 384 15.70 -9.77 6.69
C GLY A 384 14.83 -10.53 7.72
N ARG A 385 13.56 -10.78 7.39
CA ARG A 385 12.61 -11.43 8.30
C ARG A 385 11.75 -12.47 7.58
N VAL A 386 11.59 -13.61 8.25
CA VAL A 386 10.64 -14.66 7.90
C VAL A 386 9.75 -14.92 9.12
N THR A 387 8.44 -14.84 8.96
CA THR A 387 7.46 -14.92 10.05
C THR A 387 6.45 -16.04 9.81
N PRO A 388 6.81 -17.34 10.05
CA PRO A 388 5.89 -18.45 9.88
C PRO A 388 4.66 -18.35 10.80
N GLY A 389 4.85 -17.81 12.02
CA GLY A 389 3.74 -17.53 12.97
C GLY A 389 2.67 -16.60 12.38
N GLY A 390 3.02 -15.82 11.36
CA GLY A 390 2.07 -14.99 10.63
C GLY A 390 0.93 -15.77 9.97
N ILE A 391 1.11 -17.07 9.65
CA ILE A 391 0.04 -17.90 9.10
C ILE A 391 -1.06 -18.07 10.15
N ALA A 392 -0.71 -18.53 11.37
CA ALA A 392 -1.65 -18.71 12.47
C ALA A 392 -2.23 -17.36 12.92
N ALA A 393 -1.38 -16.34 13.07
CA ALA A 393 -1.80 -15.02 13.47
C ALA A 393 -2.82 -14.43 12.48
N ASN A 394 -2.55 -14.44 11.17
CA ASN A 394 -3.45 -13.88 10.18
C ASN A 394 -4.78 -14.62 10.04
N LEU A 395 -4.78 -15.94 10.28
CA LEU A 395 -6.02 -16.73 10.29
C LEU A 395 -7.01 -16.23 11.36
N LEU A 396 -6.50 -15.76 12.49
CA LEU A 396 -7.30 -15.21 13.59
C LEU A 396 -7.51 -13.69 13.47
N LEU A 397 -6.43 -12.96 13.14
CA LEU A 397 -6.45 -11.51 13.17
C LEU A 397 -7.18 -10.88 11.98
N LEU A 398 -7.13 -11.47 10.77
CA LEU A 398 -7.82 -10.87 9.62
C LEU A 398 -9.36 -10.85 9.79
N PRO A 399 -10.03 -11.92 10.24
CA PRO A 399 -11.45 -11.85 10.57
C PRO A 399 -11.75 -10.86 11.71
N ALA A 400 -10.92 -10.83 12.75
CA ALA A 400 -11.07 -9.90 13.87
C ALA A 400 -10.90 -8.44 13.44
N ALA A 401 -9.90 -8.15 12.58
CA ALA A 401 -9.70 -6.83 11.99
C ALA A 401 -10.90 -6.41 11.14
N GLY A 402 -11.41 -7.33 10.32
CA GLY A 402 -12.62 -7.09 9.52
C GLY A 402 -13.85 -6.80 10.38
N ALA A 403 -14.02 -7.53 11.49
CA ALA A 403 -15.08 -7.29 12.46
C ALA A 403 -14.89 -5.96 13.21
N SER A 404 -13.65 -5.63 13.61
CA SER A 404 -13.30 -4.36 14.28
C SER A 404 -13.58 -3.15 13.39
N VAL A 405 -13.24 -3.22 12.09
CA VAL A 405 -13.56 -2.17 11.12
C VAL A 405 -15.06 -1.98 10.97
N LYS A 406 -15.82 -3.07 10.81
CA LYS A 406 -17.29 -3.02 10.68
C LYS A 406 -17.93 -2.45 11.96
N ALA A 407 -17.49 -2.90 13.13
CA ALA A 407 -17.96 -2.39 14.42
C ALA A 407 -17.60 -0.92 14.59
N GLY A 408 -16.38 -0.49 14.20
CA GLY A 408 -15.99 0.92 14.22
C GLY A 408 -16.88 1.80 13.34
N ILE A 409 -17.19 1.34 12.12
CA ILE A 409 -18.15 2.04 11.23
C ILE A 409 -19.54 2.06 11.85
N ALA A 410 -20.02 0.94 12.39
CA ALA A 410 -21.31 0.85 13.04
C ALA A 410 -21.40 1.76 14.27
N GLY A 411 -20.32 1.86 15.08
CA GLY A 411 -20.22 2.77 16.20
C GLY A 411 -20.31 4.24 15.81
N ILE A 412 -19.67 4.60 14.71
CA ILE A 412 -19.79 5.96 14.11
C ILE A 412 -21.25 6.22 13.71
N VAL A 413 -21.90 5.28 12.99
CA VAL A 413 -23.30 5.43 12.56
C VAL A 413 -24.22 5.49 13.77
N ALA A 414 -24.04 4.61 14.76
CA ALA A 414 -24.81 4.60 16.00
C ALA A 414 -24.73 5.92 16.79
N SER A 415 -23.59 6.64 16.70
CA SER A 415 -23.38 7.90 17.38
C SER A 415 -24.25 9.05 16.85
N PHE A 416 -24.86 8.91 15.67
CA PHE A 416 -25.85 9.86 15.16
C PHE A 416 -27.25 9.59 15.71
N VAL A 417 -27.48 8.41 16.30
CA VAL A 417 -28.78 8.00 16.86
C VAL A 417 -28.75 8.11 18.39
N SER A 418 -27.73 7.55 19.06
CA SER A 418 -27.60 7.55 20.51
C SER A 418 -26.17 7.28 20.96
N ASP A 419 -25.67 8.11 21.89
CA ASP A 419 -24.36 7.91 22.51
C ASP A 419 -24.29 6.61 23.32
N ARG A 420 -25.38 6.14 23.91
CA ARG A 420 -25.43 4.85 24.63
C ARG A 420 -25.23 3.70 23.67
N LEU A 421 -25.91 3.71 22.52
CA LEU A 421 -25.75 2.68 21.50
C LEU A 421 -24.32 2.70 20.93
N ALA A 422 -23.80 3.89 20.63
CA ALA A 422 -22.42 4.06 20.16
C ALA A 422 -21.40 3.52 21.17
N ALA A 423 -21.61 3.77 22.47
CA ALA A 423 -20.75 3.27 23.53
C ALA A 423 -20.66 1.74 23.55
N HIS A 424 -21.79 1.04 23.43
CA HIS A 424 -21.79 -0.44 23.40
C HIS A 424 -21.05 -0.99 22.18
N VAL A 425 -21.30 -0.41 20.99
CA VAL A 425 -20.64 -0.82 19.75
C VAL A 425 -19.15 -0.51 19.76
N ASN A 426 -18.76 0.66 20.27
CA ASN A 426 -17.36 1.05 20.40
C ASN A 426 -16.60 0.17 21.39
N ASN A 427 -17.22 -0.22 22.51
CA ASN A 427 -16.66 -1.17 23.47
C ASN A 427 -16.40 -2.53 22.81
N PHE A 428 -17.35 -3.02 22.01
CA PHE A 428 -17.16 -4.26 21.24
C PHE A 428 -16.01 -4.12 20.23
N ALA A 429 -15.93 -3.02 19.49
CA ALA A 429 -14.83 -2.78 18.56
C ALA A 429 -13.46 -2.68 19.26
N ALA A 430 -13.43 -2.06 20.44
CA ALA A 430 -12.23 -1.98 21.28
C ALA A 430 -11.84 -3.37 21.84
N LEU A 431 -12.80 -4.17 22.26
CA LEU A 431 -12.55 -5.56 22.70
C LEU A 431 -11.87 -6.36 21.56
N LEU A 432 -12.39 -6.30 20.33
CA LEU A 432 -11.80 -6.96 19.18
C LEU A 432 -10.36 -6.47 18.91
N ALA A 433 -10.12 -5.16 18.97
CA ALA A 433 -8.79 -4.60 18.78
C ALA A 433 -7.81 -4.99 19.91
N GLY A 434 -8.30 -5.09 21.15
CA GLY A 434 -7.54 -5.56 22.31
C GLY A 434 -7.14 -7.03 22.17
N THR A 435 -8.10 -7.90 21.83
CA THR A 435 -7.82 -9.34 21.61
C THR A 435 -6.83 -9.56 20.48
N MET A 436 -6.85 -8.72 19.43
CA MET A 436 -5.84 -8.78 18.38
C MET A 436 -4.42 -8.47 18.91
N ALA A 437 -4.29 -7.51 19.83
CA ALA A 437 -3.00 -7.22 20.45
C ALA A 437 -2.52 -8.40 21.32
N ASP A 438 -3.42 -9.02 22.07
CA ASP A 438 -3.08 -10.16 22.92
C ASP A 438 -2.67 -11.37 22.07
N VAL A 439 -3.41 -11.71 21.03
CA VAL A 439 -3.06 -12.78 20.09
C VAL A 439 -1.70 -12.51 19.44
N SER A 440 -1.43 -11.25 19.02
CA SER A 440 -0.14 -10.90 18.43
C SER A 440 1.02 -11.07 19.41
N ARG A 441 0.83 -10.71 20.70
CA ARG A 441 1.84 -10.92 21.75
C ARG A 441 2.08 -12.41 22.00
N LEU A 442 0.99 -13.20 22.06
CA LEU A 442 1.08 -14.66 22.22
C LEU A 442 1.86 -15.29 21.07
N VAL A 443 1.51 -14.98 19.83
CA VAL A 443 2.22 -15.52 18.66
C VAL A 443 3.68 -15.04 18.62
N ALA A 444 3.94 -13.78 18.95
CA ALA A 444 5.31 -13.25 18.99
C ALA A 444 6.18 -13.94 20.04
N ALA A 445 5.59 -14.46 21.13
CA ALA A 445 6.29 -15.17 22.18
C ALA A 445 6.59 -16.66 21.85
N ILE A 446 5.97 -17.22 20.81
CA ILE A 446 6.21 -18.62 20.40
C ILE A 446 7.62 -18.74 19.79
N PRO A 447 8.49 -19.61 20.33
CA PRO A 447 9.78 -19.89 19.73
C PRO A 447 9.61 -20.38 18.28
N GLY A 448 10.37 -19.79 17.34
CA GLY A 448 10.26 -20.13 15.93
C GLY A 448 9.12 -19.47 15.16
N ALA A 449 8.27 -18.65 15.80
CA ALA A 449 7.22 -17.90 15.11
C ALA A 449 7.77 -16.79 14.21
N ASN A 450 8.96 -16.29 14.51
CA ASN A 450 9.66 -15.31 13.66
C ASN A 450 11.16 -15.57 13.70
N PHE A 451 11.81 -15.36 12.56
CA PHE A 451 13.25 -15.48 12.38
C PHE A 451 13.80 -14.20 11.76
N THR A 452 14.90 -13.71 12.30
CA THR A 452 15.77 -12.77 11.59
C THR A 452 16.71 -13.59 10.72
N VAL A 453 16.75 -13.28 9.44
CA VAL A 453 17.59 -13.95 8.45
C VAL A 453 18.44 -12.90 7.73
N GLU A 454 19.57 -13.31 7.18
CA GLU A 454 20.27 -12.45 6.23
C GLU A 454 19.37 -12.18 5.02
N PRO A 455 19.45 -10.98 4.41
CA PRO A 455 18.66 -10.64 3.23
C PRO A 455 18.84 -11.69 2.13
N TRP A 456 17.75 -12.34 1.75
CA TRP A 456 17.82 -13.38 0.73
C TRP A 456 18.29 -12.80 -0.60
N PRO A 457 19.28 -13.46 -1.27
CA PRO A 457 19.68 -13.06 -2.61
C PRO A 457 18.54 -13.30 -3.61
N LEU A 458 18.52 -12.54 -4.69
CA LEU A 458 17.46 -12.63 -5.72
C LEU A 458 17.33 -14.04 -6.33
N SER A 459 18.44 -14.81 -6.40
CA SER A 459 18.44 -16.20 -6.85
C SER A 459 17.58 -17.10 -5.96
N VAL A 460 17.67 -16.95 -4.63
CA VAL A 460 16.86 -17.71 -3.67
C VAL A 460 15.38 -17.30 -3.80
N CYS A 461 15.10 -16.00 -3.95
CA CYS A 461 13.75 -15.52 -4.18
C CYS A 461 13.15 -16.09 -5.48
N ALA A 462 13.92 -16.13 -6.55
CA ALA A 462 13.49 -16.70 -7.84
C ALA A 462 13.23 -18.22 -7.72
N ALA A 463 14.14 -18.96 -7.08
CA ALA A 463 13.97 -20.41 -6.85
C ALA A 463 12.70 -20.69 -6.02
N TRP A 464 12.41 -19.88 -4.99
CA TRP A 464 11.19 -19.99 -4.19
C TRP A 464 9.93 -19.79 -5.03
N TYR A 465 9.87 -18.74 -5.87
CA TYR A 465 8.71 -18.51 -6.73
C TYR A 465 8.53 -19.59 -7.79
N LEU A 466 9.63 -20.14 -8.35
CA LEU A 466 9.56 -21.27 -9.25
C LEU A 466 9.00 -22.52 -8.55
N ALA A 467 9.43 -22.78 -7.31
CA ALA A 467 8.89 -23.89 -6.52
C ALA A 467 7.39 -23.71 -6.23
N LEU A 468 6.95 -22.51 -5.88
CA LEU A 468 5.53 -22.20 -5.67
C LEU A 468 4.70 -22.37 -6.96
N ALA A 469 5.22 -21.92 -8.08
CA ALA A 469 4.56 -22.08 -9.38
C ALA A 469 4.46 -23.55 -9.78
N LEU A 470 5.53 -24.32 -9.58
CA LEU A 470 5.55 -25.77 -9.83
C LEU A 470 4.56 -26.50 -8.91
N LEU A 471 4.54 -26.17 -7.62
CA LEU A 471 3.59 -26.73 -6.66
C LEU A 471 2.14 -26.47 -7.11
N LEU A 472 1.81 -25.26 -7.44
CA LEU A 472 0.46 -24.90 -7.90
C LEU A 472 0.10 -25.66 -9.20
N TRP A 473 1.05 -25.76 -10.14
CA TRP A 473 0.84 -26.50 -11.38
C TRP A 473 0.61 -27.99 -11.15
N LEU A 474 1.42 -28.64 -10.27
CA LEU A 474 1.27 -30.04 -9.90
C LEU A 474 -0.10 -30.30 -9.22
N LEU A 475 -0.50 -29.44 -8.30
CA LEU A 475 -1.79 -29.50 -7.63
C LEU A 475 -2.95 -29.36 -8.63
N GLN A 476 -2.82 -28.49 -9.63
CA GLN A 476 -3.81 -28.33 -10.68
C GLN A 476 -3.90 -29.51 -11.62
N LYS A 477 -2.75 -30.15 -11.94
CA LYS A 477 -2.70 -31.32 -12.82
C LYS A 477 -3.34 -32.56 -12.17
N ARG A 478 -3.00 -32.85 -10.89
CA ARG A 478 -3.55 -34.01 -10.17
C ARG A 478 -5.07 -34.00 -10.06
N GLY A 479 -5.71 -32.87 -10.03
CA GLY A 479 -7.17 -32.80 -9.93
C GLY A 479 -7.91 -32.81 -11.27
N LYS A 480 -7.20 -32.92 -12.39
CA LYS A 480 -7.82 -33.23 -13.70
C LYS A 480 -7.79 -34.72 -13.99
N ALA A 481 -7.10 -35.48 -13.15
CA ALA A 481 -6.93 -36.93 -13.30
C ALA A 481 -7.87 -37.75 -12.36
N LEU A 482 -8.67 -37.09 -11.53
CA LEU A 482 -9.77 -37.62 -10.75
C LEU A 482 -11.10 -37.03 -11.23
#